data_0d4734168a9af2ca634c33895ebf0da9
#
_entry.id   0d4734168a9af2ca634c33895ebf0da9
#
_cell.length_a   1.000
_cell.length_b   1.000
_cell.length_c   1.000
_cell.angle_alpha   90.00
_cell.angle_beta   90.00
_cell.angle_gamma   90.00
#
_symmetry.space_group_name_H-M   'P 1'
#
loop_
_entity.id
_entity.type
_entity.pdbx_description
1 polymer ?
#
loop_
_entity_poly.entity_id
_entity_poly.type
_entity_poly.pdbx_seq_one_letter_code
_entity_poly.pdbx_strand_id
1 'polypeptide(L)'
;KTIDQARAGYGPKVDLNLGYGREYTKNPATRPDSETLTRGEASITAKQMLYDGFYTKSEVDRTSAAANSAGYAVTDISERTSLQAIEAYLDVLRRQDLLELTQTNLQSHETIFSQIQQRAESGVGRQADVEQAQARLSLAQSNLESQLGNIEDARTNFQRVVGIMPEDISNPGDDCCDKAPATLDDAIKIAYHQHPMLRSALADHEASLAQENAAKSAFHPRIDLDLGASANNNVDGEPGKDKGLYAMFRLQYNLLNGGADMARVEQIEHLSEQQKELINRAKREIALEVRLAWNALENANNRLPGLKQRVEAAEKTREAYASQFRVGQRTLVDLLDTENELLSAGIEYTEVYYDRIYACYWLMQSMGKLLETMAIEQREEAITVANQEADTE
;
A
#
# COMPACT_ATOMS: atom_id res chain seq x y z
N LYS A 1 10.61 -9.98 16.11
CA LYS A 1 10.03 -10.84 17.19
C LYS A 1 9.71 -12.26 16.70
N THR A 2 9.08 -12.47 15.54
CA THR A 2 8.87 -13.82 14.97
C THR A 2 10.19 -14.53 14.63
N ILE A 3 11.15 -13.79 14.09
CA ILE A 3 12.51 -14.28 13.83
C ILE A 3 13.21 -14.67 15.14
N ASP A 4 13.10 -13.85 16.19
CA ASP A 4 13.69 -14.13 17.49
C ASP A 4 13.06 -15.37 18.13
N GLN A 5 11.74 -15.55 17.92
CA GLN A 5 11.06 -16.78 18.34
C GLN A 5 11.58 -18.01 17.60
N ALA A 6 11.83 -17.93 16.30
CA ALA A 6 12.43 -19.03 15.54
C ALA A 6 13.88 -19.28 15.97
N ARG A 7 14.70 -18.22 16.17
CA ARG A 7 16.08 -18.31 16.69
C ARG A 7 16.16 -18.91 18.10
N ALA A 8 15.11 -18.72 18.92
CA ALA A 8 15.04 -19.34 20.25
C ALA A 8 15.02 -20.88 20.20
N GLY A 9 14.70 -21.50 19.06
CA GLY A 9 14.82 -22.92 18.80
C GLY A 9 16.27 -23.46 18.95
N TYR A 10 17.28 -22.58 18.79
CA TYR A 10 18.69 -22.96 19.07
C TYR A 10 19.05 -22.91 20.54
N GLY A 11 18.25 -22.27 21.39
CA GLY A 11 18.51 -22.14 22.80
C GLY A 11 18.08 -23.37 23.61
N PRO A 12 18.61 -23.53 24.85
CA PRO A 12 18.16 -24.57 25.75
C PRO A 12 16.74 -24.29 26.26
N LYS A 13 15.94 -25.35 26.35
CA LYS A 13 14.65 -25.33 27.04
C LYS A 13 14.83 -25.85 28.45
N VAL A 14 14.48 -25.06 29.46
CA VAL A 14 14.59 -25.44 30.88
C VAL A 14 13.18 -25.44 31.47
N ASP A 15 12.80 -26.62 31.98
CA ASP A 15 11.51 -26.84 32.62
C ASP A 15 11.70 -27.24 34.10
N LEU A 16 10.92 -26.63 34.99
CA LEU A 16 10.82 -27.02 36.42
C LEU A 16 9.45 -27.64 36.65
N ASN A 17 9.43 -28.86 37.15
CA ASN A 17 8.21 -29.57 37.54
C ASN A 17 8.21 -29.81 39.02
N LEU A 18 7.13 -29.44 39.70
CA LEU A 18 6.89 -29.67 41.12
C LEU A 18 5.56 -30.38 41.31
N GLY A 19 5.54 -31.46 42.05
CA GLY A 19 4.35 -32.23 42.37
C GLY A 19 4.27 -32.51 43.87
N TYR A 20 3.06 -32.37 44.48
CA TYR A 20 2.79 -32.74 45.87
C TYR A 20 1.36 -33.27 45.99
N GLY A 21 1.21 -34.45 46.58
CA GLY A 21 -0.11 -35.08 46.69
C GLY A 21 -0.10 -36.34 47.57
N ARG A 22 -1.21 -37.03 47.63
CA ARG A 22 -1.33 -38.36 48.22
C ARG A 22 -1.48 -39.39 47.11
N GLU A 23 -0.67 -40.46 47.24
CA GLU A 23 -0.67 -41.57 46.31
C GLU A 23 -1.06 -42.85 47.05
N TYR A 24 -2.02 -43.57 46.47
CA TYR A 24 -2.33 -44.95 46.87
C TYR A 24 -1.73 -45.89 45.84
N THR A 25 -0.80 -46.73 46.26
CA THR A 25 -0.11 -47.67 45.35
C THR A 25 -0.29 -49.10 45.82
N LYS A 26 -0.63 -49.98 44.86
CA LYS A 26 -0.63 -51.44 45.03
C LYS A 26 0.12 -52.05 43.85
N ASN A 27 1.39 -52.33 44.02
CA ASN A 27 2.30 -52.88 43.01
C ASN A 27 3.11 -54.03 43.53
N PRO A 28 4.01 -54.67 42.80
CA PRO A 28 4.85 -55.73 43.29
C PRO A 28 5.77 -55.37 44.49
N ALA A 29 6.19 -54.10 44.61
CA ALA A 29 7.02 -53.63 45.70
C ALA A 29 6.25 -53.45 47.03
N THR A 30 4.94 -53.18 46.96
CA THR A 30 4.05 -53.00 48.11
C THR A 30 3.31 -54.29 48.53
N ARG A 31 3.56 -55.47 47.91
CA ARG A 31 2.91 -56.72 48.24
C ARG A 31 3.30 -57.22 49.60
N PRO A 32 2.37 -57.86 50.41
CA PRO A 32 0.96 -58.20 50.05
C PRO A 32 -0.03 -57.02 50.20
N ASP A 33 0.36 -55.96 50.87
CA ASP A 33 -0.53 -54.81 51.20
C ASP A 33 -0.43 -53.69 50.22
N SER A 34 -1.26 -52.65 50.38
CA SER A 34 -1.20 -51.41 49.66
C SER A 34 -0.62 -50.31 50.56
N GLU A 35 0.12 -49.38 49.96
CA GLU A 35 0.67 -48.23 50.68
C GLU A 35 -0.02 -46.94 50.27
N THR A 36 -0.28 -46.07 51.27
CA THR A 36 -0.78 -44.70 51.00
C THR A 36 0.22 -43.70 51.55
N LEU A 37 0.95 -43.06 50.65
CA LEU A 37 2.04 -42.15 51.02
C LEU A 37 1.77 -40.74 50.58
N THR A 38 2.40 -39.78 51.25
CA THR A 38 2.45 -38.40 50.77
C THR A 38 3.59 -38.27 49.76
N ARG A 39 3.24 -38.19 48.47
CA ARG A 39 4.17 -38.07 47.34
C ARG A 39 4.63 -36.64 47.19
N GLY A 40 5.92 -36.42 47.04
CA GLY A 40 6.53 -35.15 46.69
C GLY A 40 7.52 -35.35 45.58
N GLU A 41 7.44 -34.52 44.56
CA GLU A 41 8.32 -34.57 43.39
C GLU A 41 8.85 -33.17 43.06
N ALA A 42 10.12 -33.09 42.73
CA ALA A 42 10.76 -31.93 42.17
C ALA A 42 11.72 -32.35 41.07
N SER A 43 11.57 -31.82 39.87
CA SER A 43 12.52 -32.07 38.81
C SER A 43 12.81 -30.80 38.01
N ILE A 44 14.06 -30.63 37.63
CA ILE A 44 14.51 -29.64 36.67
C ILE A 44 15.12 -30.37 35.49
N THR A 45 14.66 -30.04 34.29
CA THR A 45 15.17 -30.62 33.05
C THR A 45 15.62 -29.51 32.11
N ALA A 46 16.80 -29.67 31.53
CA ALA A 46 17.29 -28.79 30.47
C ALA A 46 17.52 -29.61 29.20
N LYS A 47 16.87 -29.23 28.13
CA LYS A 47 16.98 -29.85 26.80
C LYS A 47 17.62 -28.89 25.82
N GLN A 48 18.77 -29.29 25.26
CA GLN A 48 19.50 -28.54 24.25
C GLN A 48 19.45 -29.31 22.93
N MET A 49 18.85 -28.72 21.91
CA MET A 49 18.92 -29.22 20.53
C MET A 49 20.35 -29.07 20.02
N LEU A 50 20.93 -30.15 19.50
CA LEU A 50 22.25 -30.17 18.85
C LEU A 50 22.12 -30.29 17.33
N TYR A 51 21.14 -31.06 16.85
CA TYR A 51 20.83 -31.24 15.44
C TYR A 51 19.36 -31.64 15.29
N ASP A 52 18.66 -31.00 14.36
CA ASP A 52 17.22 -31.22 14.07
C ASP A 52 16.91 -31.36 12.55
N GLY A 53 17.91 -31.78 11.76
CA GLY A 53 17.75 -31.88 10.33
C GLY A 53 17.61 -30.53 9.63
N PHE A 54 18.18 -29.46 10.19
CA PHE A 54 18.07 -28.06 9.73
C PHE A 54 16.67 -27.45 9.84
N TYR A 55 15.76 -28.04 10.61
CA TYR A 55 14.43 -27.51 10.84
C TYR A 55 14.47 -26.08 11.40
N THR A 56 15.19 -25.87 12.51
CA THR A 56 15.30 -24.56 13.15
C THR A 56 15.92 -23.52 12.22
N LYS A 57 16.95 -23.90 11.45
CA LYS A 57 17.53 -23.01 10.44
C LYS A 57 16.49 -22.61 9.39
N SER A 58 15.79 -23.57 8.82
CA SER A 58 14.77 -23.33 7.80
C SER A 58 13.60 -22.49 8.32
N GLU A 59 13.23 -22.64 9.61
CA GLU A 59 12.21 -21.78 10.24
C GLU A 59 12.70 -20.32 10.43
N VAL A 60 13.98 -20.13 10.75
CA VAL A 60 14.58 -18.78 10.79
C VAL A 60 14.58 -18.16 9.39
N ASP A 61 15.01 -18.91 8.37
CA ASP A 61 15.03 -18.44 6.98
C ASP A 61 13.60 -18.11 6.52
N ARG A 62 12.61 -18.97 6.80
CA ARG A 62 11.20 -18.74 6.48
C ARG A 62 10.64 -17.48 7.14
N THR A 63 10.89 -17.32 8.45
CA THR A 63 10.37 -16.16 9.19
C THR A 63 11.08 -14.87 8.79
N SER A 64 12.36 -14.93 8.39
CA SER A 64 13.10 -13.79 7.85
C SER A 64 12.57 -13.36 6.48
N ALA A 65 12.34 -14.31 5.58
CA ALA A 65 11.73 -14.04 4.28
C ALA A 65 10.29 -13.47 4.41
N ALA A 66 9.48 -14.03 5.32
CA ALA A 66 8.14 -13.51 5.61
C ALA A 66 8.17 -12.09 6.21
N ALA A 67 9.17 -11.77 7.03
CA ALA A 67 9.36 -10.41 7.54
C ALA A 67 9.74 -9.43 6.42
N ASN A 68 10.60 -9.85 5.48
CA ASN A 68 10.93 -9.06 4.30
C ASN A 68 9.70 -8.82 3.41
N SER A 69 8.88 -9.85 3.17
CA SER A 69 7.62 -9.71 2.43
C SER A 69 6.71 -8.66 3.08
N ALA A 70 6.52 -8.73 4.40
CA ALA A 70 5.73 -7.76 5.14
C ALA A 70 6.31 -6.33 5.05
N GLY A 71 7.64 -6.17 5.10
CA GLY A 71 8.31 -4.88 4.91
C GLY A 71 8.03 -4.28 3.53
N TYR A 72 8.17 -5.08 2.47
CA TYR A 72 7.82 -4.63 1.11
C TYR A 72 6.32 -4.33 0.95
N ALA A 73 5.44 -5.06 1.63
CA ALA A 73 4.00 -4.75 1.64
C ALA A 73 3.72 -3.39 2.29
N VAL A 74 4.43 -3.02 3.38
CA VAL A 74 4.33 -1.67 3.97
C VAL A 74 4.78 -0.60 2.98
N THR A 75 5.87 -0.83 2.24
CA THR A 75 6.34 0.08 1.18
C THR A 75 5.28 0.23 0.08
N ASP A 76 4.68 -0.86 -0.40
CA ASP A 76 3.63 -0.82 -1.44
C ASP A 76 2.40 -0.01 -0.98
N ILE A 77 1.94 -0.23 0.25
CA ILE A 77 0.83 0.55 0.83
C ILE A 77 1.21 2.03 0.97
N SER A 78 2.45 2.33 1.37
CA SER A 78 2.94 3.71 1.49
C SER A 78 2.97 4.42 0.13
N GLU A 79 3.47 3.76 -0.93
CA GLU A 79 3.43 4.24 -2.31
C GLU A 79 2.01 4.59 -2.77
N ARG A 80 1.05 3.67 -2.55
CA ARG A 80 -0.36 3.86 -2.90
C ARG A 80 -1.03 4.97 -2.10
N THR A 81 -0.77 5.02 -0.79
CA THR A 81 -1.35 6.06 0.08
C THR A 81 -0.81 7.44 -0.30
N SER A 82 0.48 7.53 -0.63
CA SER A 82 1.09 8.78 -1.11
C SER A 82 0.47 9.24 -2.42
N LEU A 83 0.22 8.32 -3.37
CA LEU A 83 -0.48 8.67 -4.60
C LEU A 83 -1.91 9.16 -4.34
N GLN A 84 -2.65 8.53 -3.44
CA GLN A 84 -4.00 8.99 -3.05
C GLN A 84 -3.97 10.39 -2.41
N ALA A 85 -2.95 10.69 -1.60
CA ALA A 85 -2.79 12.02 -1.02
C ALA A 85 -2.50 13.07 -2.10
N ILE A 86 -1.65 12.74 -3.09
CA ILE A 86 -1.36 13.59 -4.24
C ILE A 86 -2.61 13.82 -5.09
N GLU A 87 -3.40 12.79 -5.36
CA GLU A 87 -4.66 12.89 -6.09
C GLU A 87 -5.63 13.86 -5.40
N ALA A 88 -5.82 13.71 -4.10
CA ALA A 88 -6.67 14.60 -3.32
C ALA A 88 -6.15 16.05 -3.30
N TYR A 89 -4.81 16.22 -3.23
CA TYR A 89 -4.16 17.53 -3.29
C TYR A 89 -4.38 18.22 -4.64
N LEU A 90 -4.14 17.51 -5.73
CA LEU A 90 -4.32 18.02 -7.09
C LEU A 90 -5.79 18.31 -7.42
N ASP A 91 -6.73 17.53 -6.84
CA ASP A 91 -8.16 17.80 -7.03
C ASP A 91 -8.57 19.12 -6.37
N VAL A 92 -8.06 19.44 -5.17
CA VAL A 92 -8.33 20.76 -4.55
C VAL A 92 -7.80 21.90 -5.42
N LEU A 93 -6.57 21.81 -5.93
CA LEU A 93 -5.99 22.82 -6.81
C LEU A 93 -6.81 22.96 -8.11
N ARG A 94 -7.16 21.84 -8.74
CA ARG A 94 -8.00 21.83 -9.94
C ARG A 94 -9.33 22.55 -9.68
N ARG A 95 -10.00 22.28 -8.53
CA ARG A 95 -11.26 22.95 -8.18
C ARG A 95 -11.08 24.43 -7.91
N GLN A 96 -9.94 24.87 -7.38
CA GLN A 96 -9.63 26.28 -7.20
C GLN A 96 -9.52 27.00 -8.57
N ASP A 97 -8.78 26.44 -9.51
CA ASP A 97 -8.63 27.04 -10.84
C ASP A 97 -9.96 27.06 -11.61
N LEU A 98 -10.76 25.98 -11.52
CA LEU A 98 -12.10 25.94 -12.13
C LEU A 98 -13.06 26.95 -11.49
N LEU A 99 -12.95 27.20 -10.20
CA LEU A 99 -13.72 28.22 -9.50
C LEU A 99 -13.37 29.63 -10.02
N GLU A 100 -12.07 29.94 -10.19
CA GLU A 100 -11.60 31.21 -10.73
C GLU A 100 -12.12 31.46 -12.16
N LEU A 101 -12.06 30.44 -13.03
CA LEU A 101 -12.64 30.51 -14.37
C LEU A 101 -14.15 30.79 -14.34
N THR A 102 -14.87 30.14 -13.45
CA THR A 102 -16.33 30.31 -13.33
C THR A 102 -16.69 31.68 -12.75
N GLN A 103 -15.92 32.21 -11.80
CA GLN A 103 -16.09 33.55 -11.28
C GLN A 103 -15.87 34.62 -12.37
N THR A 104 -14.81 34.46 -13.18
CA THR A 104 -14.51 35.32 -14.30
C THR A 104 -15.64 35.31 -15.33
N ASN A 105 -16.19 34.14 -15.64
CA ASN A 105 -17.33 33.99 -16.55
C ASN A 105 -18.60 34.66 -16.00
N LEU A 106 -18.89 34.49 -14.69
CA LEU A 106 -20.03 35.20 -14.08
C LEU A 106 -19.88 36.71 -14.20
N GLN A 107 -18.70 37.28 -13.91
CA GLN A 107 -18.44 38.71 -14.01
C GLN A 107 -18.62 39.21 -15.43
N SER A 108 -18.24 38.44 -16.45
CA SER A 108 -18.52 38.76 -17.87
C SER A 108 -20.00 38.81 -18.13
N HIS A 109 -20.78 37.82 -17.67
CA HIS A 109 -22.25 37.81 -17.88
C HIS A 109 -22.96 38.94 -17.13
N GLU A 110 -22.52 39.33 -15.91
CA GLU A 110 -23.03 40.50 -15.21
C GLU A 110 -22.81 41.80 -15.99
N THR A 111 -21.61 41.94 -16.57
CA THR A 111 -21.26 43.11 -17.39
C THR A 111 -22.11 43.15 -18.64
N ILE A 112 -22.29 42.04 -19.34
CA ILE A 112 -23.12 41.94 -20.57
C ILE A 112 -24.57 42.26 -20.22
N PHE A 113 -25.13 41.68 -19.15
CA PHE A 113 -26.52 41.91 -18.72
C PHE A 113 -26.76 43.38 -18.43
N SER A 114 -25.88 44.02 -17.66
CA SER A 114 -25.99 45.48 -17.35
C SER A 114 -25.99 46.34 -18.60
N GLN A 115 -25.13 46.05 -19.60
CA GLN A 115 -25.07 46.76 -20.86
C GLN A 115 -26.35 46.58 -21.68
N ILE A 116 -26.92 45.37 -21.73
CA ILE A 116 -28.15 45.09 -22.48
C ILE A 116 -29.35 45.75 -21.83
N GLN A 117 -29.42 45.73 -20.49
CA GLN A 117 -30.48 46.40 -19.74
C GLN A 117 -30.47 47.91 -19.99
N GLN A 118 -29.30 48.56 -19.90
CA GLN A 118 -29.17 50.01 -20.20
C GLN A 118 -29.59 50.35 -21.63
N ARG A 119 -29.27 49.51 -22.63
CA ARG A 119 -29.71 49.70 -24.01
C ARG A 119 -31.22 49.58 -24.18
N ALA A 120 -31.85 48.64 -23.50
CA ALA A 120 -33.31 48.47 -23.53
C ALA A 120 -34.03 49.66 -22.87
N GLU A 121 -33.57 50.13 -21.70
CA GLU A 121 -34.08 51.29 -20.98
C GLU A 121 -33.97 52.59 -21.81
N SER A 122 -32.88 52.72 -22.58
CA SER A 122 -32.70 53.85 -23.52
C SER A 122 -33.54 53.75 -24.83
N GLY A 123 -34.31 52.68 -25.00
CA GLY A 123 -35.16 52.45 -26.15
C GLY A 123 -34.44 51.95 -27.44
N VAL A 124 -33.13 51.62 -27.33
CA VAL A 124 -32.33 51.11 -28.45
C VAL A 124 -32.24 49.58 -28.47
N GLY A 125 -32.49 48.93 -27.32
CA GLY A 125 -32.43 47.47 -27.15
C GLY A 125 -33.81 46.79 -27.25
N ARG A 126 -33.78 45.45 -27.43
CA ARG A 126 -34.98 44.61 -27.44
C ARG A 126 -35.18 43.97 -26.07
N GLN A 127 -36.43 43.88 -25.60
CA GLN A 127 -36.76 43.20 -24.36
C GLN A 127 -36.35 41.71 -24.38
N ALA A 128 -36.46 41.05 -25.54
CA ALA A 128 -36.03 39.65 -25.71
C ALA A 128 -34.52 39.44 -25.43
N ASP A 129 -33.68 40.44 -25.76
CA ASP A 129 -32.23 40.37 -25.49
C ASP A 129 -31.96 40.48 -23.97
N VAL A 130 -32.78 41.28 -23.25
CA VAL A 130 -32.66 41.37 -21.76
C VAL A 130 -33.01 40.03 -21.13
N GLU A 131 -34.12 39.41 -21.53
CA GLU A 131 -34.54 38.10 -21.01
C GLU A 131 -33.49 37.01 -21.31
N GLN A 132 -32.88 37.04 -22.50
CA GLN A 132 -31.82 36.11 -22.89
C GLN A 132 -30.55 36.33 -22.04
N ALA A 133 -30.12 37.57 -21.86
CA ALA A 133 -28.96 37.88 -21.01
C ALA A 133 -29.20 37.50 -19.56
N GLN A 134 -30.42 37.74 -19.04
CA GLN A 134 -30.84 37.31 -17.70
C GLN A 134 -30.77 35.79 -17.53
N ALA A 135 -31.26 35.01 -18.50
CA ALA A 135 -31.20 33.56 -18.46
C ALA A 135 -29.75 33.04 -18.41
N ARG A 136 -28.86 33.65 -19.20
CA ARG A 136 -27.42 33.31 -19.20
C ARG A 136 -26.73 33.70 -17.90
N LEU A 137 -27.05 34.85 -17.33
CA LEU A 137 -26.55 35.27 -16.01
C LEU A 137 -26.98 34.31 -14.90
N SER A 138 -28.26 33.92 -14.89
CA SER A 138 -28.76 32.96 -13.92
C SER A 138 -28.08 31.58 -14.03
N LEU A 139 -27.75 31.14 -15.26
CA LEU A 139 -26.98 29.93 -15.50
C LEU A 139 -25.54 30.07 -14.95
N ALA A 140 -24.88 31.21 -15.21
CA ALA A 140 -23.52 31.44 -14.67
C ALA A 140 -23.49 31.48 -13.14
N GLN A 141 -24.53 32.06 -12.51
CA GLN A 141 -24.69 32.02 -11.04
C GLN A 141 -24.84 30.59 -10.53
N SER A 142 -25.71 29.77 -11.18
CA SER A 142 -25.88 28.37 -10.81
C SER A 142 -24.59 27.54 -10.98
N ASN A 143 -23.80 27.84 -12.02
CA ASN A 143 -22.51 27.18 -12.24
C ASN A 143 -21.50 27.55 -11.12
N LEU A 144 -21.48 28.80 -10.68
CA LEU A 144 -20.63 29.21 -9.56
C LEU A 144 -20.99 28.46 -8.26
N GLU A 145 -22.28 28.39 -7.91
CA GLU A 145 -22.73 27.65 -6.74
C GLU A 145 -22.33 26.17 -6.81
N SER A 146 -22.42 25.57 -7.99
CA SER A 146 -21.97 24.19 -8.20
C SER A 146 -20.46 24.03 -7.98
N GLN A 147 -19.64 24.99 -8.42
CA GLN A 147 -18.18 24.94 -8.21
C GLN A 147 -17.81 25.20 -6.74
N LEU A 148 -18.55 26.04 -6.03
CA LEU A 148 -18.38 26.22 -4.57
C LEU A 148 -18.66 24.91 -3.82
N GLY A 149 -19.69 24.16 -4.21
CA GLY A 149 -19.93 22.84 -3.67
C GLY A 149 -18.80 21.85 -3.97
N ASN A 150 -18.35 21.80 -5.22
CA ASN A 150 -17.27 20.90 -5.66
C ASN A 150 -15.95 21.14 -4.92
N ILE A 151 -15.59 22.39 -4.62
CA ILE A 151 -14.33 22.68 -3.88
C ILE A 151 -14.46 22.25 -2.41
N GLU A 152 -15.61 22.40 -1.77
CA GLU A 152 -15.82 21.93 -0.41
C GLU A 152 -15.80 20.39 -0.32
N ASP A 153 -16.34 19.70 -1.33
CA ASP A 153 -16.25 18.24 -1.45
C ASP A 153 -14.78 17.79 -1.61
N ALA A 154 -14.01 18.48 -2.44
CA ALA A 154 -12.58 18.19 -2.65
C ALA A 154 -11.77 18.42 -1.35
N ARG A 155 -12.03 19.51 -0.61
CA ARG A 155 -11.39 19.79 0.69
C ARG A 155 -11.74 18.74 1.73
N THR A 156 -13.00 18.32 1.79
CA THR A 156 -13.45 17.25 2.67
C THR A 156 -12.78 15.92 2.35
N ASN A 157 -12.64 15.58 1.05
CA ASN A 157 -11.94 14.39 0.63
C ASN A 157 -10.44 14.46 0.97
N PHE A 158 -9.80 15.63 0.77
CA PHE A 158 -8.41 15.84 1.19
C PHE A 158 -8.24 15.61 2.70
N GLN A 159 -9.12 16.20 3.52
CA GLN A 159 -9.09 15.99 4.97
C GLN A 159 -9.27 14.51 5.33
N ARG A 160 -10.13 13.78 4.65
CA ARG A 160 -10.30 12.34 4.87
C ARG A 160 -9.03 11.55 4.59
N VAL A 161 -8.31 11.90 3.52
CA VAL A 161 -7.11 11.16 3.07
C VAL A 161 -5.87 11.56 3.87
N VAL A 162 -5.67 12.87 4.09
CA VAL A 162 -4.45 13.42 4.69
C VAL A 162 -4.58 13.63 6.20
N GLY A 163 -5.81 13.81 6.71
CA GLY A 163 -6.10 13.99 8.13
C GLY A 163 -6.19 15.44 8.60
N ILE A 164 -5.80 16.40 7.76
CA ILE A 164 -5.85 17.85 8.05
C ILE A 164 -6.56 18.59 6.91
N MET A 165 -7.12 19.77 7.19
CA MET A 165 -7.67 20.62 6.12
C MET A 165 -6.55 21.20 5.25
N PRO A 166 -6.80 21.39 3.93
CA PRO A 166 -5.81 21.99 3.06
C PRO A 166 -5.67 23.50 3.36
N GLU A 167 -4.46 23.90 3.77
CA GLU A 167 -4.08 25.30 3.97
C GLU A 167 -2.89 25.62 3.07
N ASP A 168 -2.89 26.80 2.46
CA ASP A 168 -1.78 27.35 1.64
C ASP A 168 -1.22 26.37 0.60
N ILE A 169 -2.10 25.66 -0.12
CA ILE A 169 -1.71 24.76 -1.17
C ILE A 169 -1.28 25.49 -2.43
N SER A 170 -0.20 25.03 -3.07
CA SER A 170 0.38 25.62 -4.28
C SER A 170 0.60 24.57 -5.37
N ASN A 171 0.62 25.00 -6.62
CA ASN A 171 0.87 24.13 -7.75
C ASN A 171 2.29 23.52 -7.64
N PRO A 172 2.44 22.17 -7.65
CA PRO A 172 3.74 21.51 -7.52
C PRO A 172 4.64 21.65 -8.78
N GLY A 173 4.11 22.21 -9.87
CA GLY A 173 4.85 22.32 -11.13
C GLY A 173 5.05 20.97 -11.84
N ASP A 174 6.05 20.93 -12.74
CA ASP A 174 6.33 19.79 -13.61
C ASP A 174 7.51 18.93 -13.15
N ASP A 175 8.10 19.19 -11.99
CA ASP A 175 9.34 18.54 -11.49
C ASP A 175 9.27 17.00 -11.48
N CYS A 176 8.10 16.44 -11.23
CA CYS A 176 7.90 14.99 -11.27
C CYS A 176 7.98 14.44 -12.69
N CYS A 177 7.45 15.17 -13.67
CA CYS A 177 7.42 14.74 -15.07
C CYS A 177 8.84 14.69 -15.69
N ASP A 178 9.74 15.57 -15.26
CA ASP A 178 11.13 15.61 -15.72
C ASP A 178 11.94 14.37 -15.30
N LYS A 179 11.47 13.65 -14.26
CA LYS A 179 12.07 12.42 -13.78
C LYS A 179 11.55 11.15 -14.47
N ALA A 180 10.59 11.29 -15.39
CA ALA A 180 10.00 10.16 -16.10
C ALA A 180 11.05 9.50 -17.03
N PRO A 181 11.03 8.14 -17.15
CA PRO A 181 11.89 7.43 -18.10
C PRO A 181 11.65 7.87 -19.54
N ALA A 182 12.68 7.71 -20.39
CA ALA A 182 12.57 8.10 -21.79
C ALA A 182 11.66 7.17 -22.63
N THR A 183 11.53 5.89 -22.21
CA THR A 183 10.73 4.89 -22.93
C THR A 183 9.87 4.06 -21.98
N LEU A 184 8.74 3.57 -22.50
CA LEU A 184 7.88 2.63 -21.78
C LEU A 184 8.62 1.35 -21.35
N ASP A 185 9.50 0.83 -22.21
CA ASP A 185 10.25 -0.39 -21.90
C ASP A 185 11.22 -0.18 -20.73
N ASP A 186 11.81 1.00 -20.61
CA ASP A 186 12.66 1.34 -19.48
C ASP A 186 11.83 1.51 -18.18
N ALA A 187 10.65 2.10 -18.27
CA ALA A 187 9.71 2.18 -17.14
C ALA A 187 9.34 0.77 -16.62
N ILE A 188 9.03 -0.17 -17.53
CA ILE A 188 8.71 -1.56 -17.16
C ILE A 188 9.91 -2.28 -16.54
N LYS A 189 11.13 -2.07 -17.08
CA LYS A 189 12.34 -2.65 -16.49
C LYS A 189 12.58 -2.15 -15.08
N ILE A 190 12.46 -0.84 -14.86
CA ILE A 190 12.59 -0.22 -13.54
C ILE A 190 11.56 -0.84 -12.57
N ALA A 191 10.31 -0.93 -12.99
CA ALA A 191 9.24 -1.53 -12.19
C ALA A 191 9.55 -2.99 -11.81
N TYR A 192 10.04 -3.81 -12.73
CA TYR A 192 10.41 -5.20 -12.43
C TYR A 192 11.59 -5.34 -11.45
N HIS A 193 12.45 -4.32 -11.35
CA HIS A 193 13.55 -4.34 -10.40
C HIS A 193 13.21 -3.77 -9.03
N GLN A 194 12.30 -2.80 -8.95
CA GLN A 194 12.11 -1.99 -7.74
C GLN A 194 10.72 -2.06 -7.12
N HIS A 195 9.69 -2.50 -7.89
CA HIS A 195 8.31 -2.46 -7.43
C HIS A 195 8.10 -3.29 -6.15
N PRO A 196 7.62 -2.69 -5.05
CA PRO A 196 7.54 -3.36 -3.75
C PRO A 196 6.62 -4.60 -3.78
N MET A 197 5.52 -4.56 -4.52
CA MET A 197 4.62 -5.72 -4.68
C MET A 197 5.35 -6.94 -5.26
N LEU A 198 6.24 -6.76 -6.25
CA LEU A 198 7.01 -7.86 -6.82
C LEU A 198 8.06 -8.38 -5.83
N ARG A 199 8.73 -7.47 -5.10
CA ARG A 199 9.69 -7.86 -4.06
C ARG A 199 9.02 -8.63 -2.93
N SER A 200 7.81 -8.23 -2.51
CA SER A 200 6.99 -8.95 -1.53
C SER A 200 6.68 -10.37 -2.03
N ALA A 201 6.19 -10.52 -3.27
CA ALA A 201 5.90 -11.84 -3.84
C ALA A 201 7.14 -12.75 -3.98
N LEU A 202 8.31 -12.17 -4.29
CA LEU A 202 9.58 -12.91 -4.32
C LEU A 202 9.97 -13.38 -2.92
N ALA A 203 9.86 -12.53 -1.90
CA ALA A 203 10.13 -12.90 -0.51
C ALA A 203 9.16 -13.96 0.02
N ASP A 204 7.87 -13.92 -0.37
CA ASP A 204 6.91 -14.98 -0.06
C ASP A 204 7.30 -16.33 -0.69
N HIS A 205 7.82 -16.30 -1.92
CA HIS A 205 8.33 -17.52 -2.55
C HIS A 205 9.58 -18.05 -1.82
N GLU A 206 10.51 -17.19 -1.40
CA GLU A 206 11.66 -17.58 -0.56
C GLU A 206 11.20 -18.21 0.77
N ALA A 207 10.17 -17.64 1.41
CA ALA A 207 9.57 -18.22 2.61
C ALA A 207 8.99 -19.62 2.32
N SER A 208 8.35 -19.83 1.16
CA SER A 208 7.81 -21.16 0.80
C SER A 208 8.90 -22.19 0.54
N LEU A 209 10.03 -21.81 -0.07
CA LEU A 209 11.20 -22.67 -0.24
C LEU A 209 11.84 -23.04 1.09
N ALA A 210 11.95 -22.09 2.01
CA ALA A 210 12.41 -22.36 3.36
C ALA A 210 11.46 -23.32 4.12
N GLN A 211 10.16 -23.17 3.94
CA GLN A 211 9.16 -24.08 4.48
C GLN A 211 9.28 -25.51 3.92
N GLU A 212 9.60 -25.66 2.64
CA GLU A 212 9.88 -26.95 2.00
C GLU A 212 11.11 -27.62 2.66
N ASN A 213 12.19 -26.84 2.88
CA ASN A 213 13.37 -27.33 3.57
C ASN A 213 13.07 -27.74 5.03
N ALA A 214 12.22 -26.99 5.73
CA ALA A 214 11.73 -27.34 7.05
C ALA A 214 10.96 -28.67 7.06
N ALA A 215 10.12 -28.91 6.06
CA ALA A 215 9.40 -30.18 5.93
C ALA A 215 10.34 -31.37 5.66
N LYS A 216 11.38 -31.15 4.84
CA LYS A 216 12.40 -32.17 4.55
C LYS A 216 13.22 -32.59 5.78
N SER A 217 13.24 -31.77 6.84
CA SER A 217 13.91 -32.13 8.10
C SER A 217 13.38 -33.40 8.75
N ALA A 218 12.10 -33.77 8.49
CA ALA A 218 11.51 -35.00 8.98
C ALA A 218 12.24 -36.28 8.50
N PHE A 219 13.01 -36.19 7.40
CA PHE A 219 13.83 -37.27 6.88
C PHE A 219 15.25 -37.34 7.52
N HIS A 220 15.53 -36.46 8.46
CA HIS A 220 16.80 -36.42 9.18
C HIS A 220 16.62 -36.82 10.64
N PRO A 221 17.66 -37.40 11.29
CA PRO A 221 17.62 -37.68 12.72
C PRO A 221 17.61 -36.35 13.50
N ARG A 222 17.01 -36.38 14.68
CA ARG A 222 17.11 -35.31 15.69
C ARG A 222 18.05 -35.79 16.82
N ILE A 223 18.94 -34.90 17.26
CA ILE A 223 19.88 -35.13 18.33
C ILE A 223 19.71 -34.03 19.37
N ASP A 224 19.34 -34.42 20.59
CA ASP A 224 19.21 -33.54 21.73
C ASP A 224 20.19 -33.96 22.85
N LEU A 225 20.66 -33.00 23.63
CA LEU A 225 21.31 -33.22 24.93
C LEU A 225 20.28 -32.94 26.02
N ASP A 226 19.93 -33.99 26.77
CA ASP A 226 18.99 -33.93 27.87
C ASP A 226 19.78 -33.98 29.20
N LEU A 227 19.64 -32.94 30.01
CA LEU A 227 20.16 -32.86 31.36
C LEU A 227 18.98 -32.83 32.33
N GLY A 228 19.06 -33.61 33.41
CA GLY A 228 18.00 -33.62 34.41
C GLY A 228 18.48 -33.87 35.80
N ALA A 229 17.85 -33.21 36.75
CA ALA A 229 17.99 -33.48 38.19
C ALA A 229 16.60 -33.67 38.77
N SER A 230 16.44 -34.71 39.60
CA SER A 230 15.18 -35.02 40.29
C SER A 230 15.41 -35.25 41.79
N ALA A 231 14.42 -34.87 42.58
CA ALA A 231 14.35 -35.14 43.99
C ALA A 231 12.92 -35.56 44.36
N ASN A 232 12.75 -36.81 44.62
CA ASN A 232 11.46 -37.42 44.86
C ASN A 232 11.36 -37.87 46.32
N ASN A 233 10.16 -37.94 46.85
CA ASN A 233 9.89 -38.47 48.18
C ASN A 233 8.60 -39.30 48.14
N ASN A 234 8.68 -40.57 48.64
CA ASN A 234 7.56 -41.50 48.71
C ASN A 234 6.83 -41.71 47.34
N VAL A 235 7.58 -42.02 46.30
CA VAL A 235 7.07 -42.24 44.94
C VAL A 235 6.85 -43.73 44.69
N ASP A 236 5.78 -44.07 43.94
CA ASP A 236 5.43 -45.42 43.48
C ASP A 236 5.27 -46.46 44.64
N GLY A 237 4.89 -45.98 45.83
CA GLY A 237 4.65 -46.81 47.01
C GLY A 237 5.92 -47.18 47.78
N GLU A 238 7.07 -46.65 47.42
CA GLU A 238 8.34 -46.84 48.16
C GLU A 238 8.59 -45.65 49.13
N PRO A 239 8.62 -45.87 50.44
CA PRO A 239 8.90 -44.82 51.38
C PRO A 239 10.37 -44.37 51.31
N GLY A 240 10.56 -43.02 51.27
CA GLY A 240 11.90 -42.45 51.34
C GLY A 240 12.19 -41.43 50.28
N LYS A 241 13.44 -40.96 50.25
CA LYS A 241 13.93 -39.95 49.33
C LYS A 241 14.76 -40.58 48.22
N ASP A 242 14.44 -40.30 47.00
CA ASP A 242 15.22 -40.62 45.81
C ASP A 242 15.73 -39.37 45.13
N LYS A 243 16.99 -39.35 44.70
CA LYS A 243 17.61 -38.26 43.97
C LYS A 243 18.31 -38.80 42.75
N GLY A 244 18.01 -38.23 41.61
CA GLY A 244 18.62 -38.61 40.35
C GLY A 244 19.29 -37.41 39.67
N LEU A 245 20.40 -37.67 38.98
CA LEU A 245 21.06 -36.75 38.07
C LEU A 245 21.42 -37.52 36.82
N TYR A 246 21.06 -36.96 35.65
CA TYR A 246 21.45 -37.59 34.40
C TYR A 246 21.88 -36.54 33.36
N ALA A 247 22.77 -36.96 32.46
CA ALA A 247 23.14 -36.29 31.23
C ALA A 247 23.10 -37.33 30.11
N MET A 248 22.30 -37.08 29.06
CA MET A 248 22.03 -38.09 28.05
C MET A 248 21.96 -37.45 26.65
N PHE A 249 22.67 -38.01 25.69
CA PHE A 249 22.46 -37.74 24.30
C PHE A 249 21.28 -38.58 23.78
N ARG A 250 20.26 -37.95 23.24
CA ARG A 250 19.08 -38.62 22.72
C ARG A 250 19.04 -38.45 21.22
N LEU A 251 19.13 -39.55 20.47
CA LEU A 251 18.91 -39.58 19.04
C LEU A 251 17.50 -40.11 18.77
N GLN A 252 16.72 -39.35 18.04
CA GLN A 252 15.39 -39.74 17.58
C GLN A 252 15.36 -39.72 16.05
N TYR A 253 14.97 -40.84 15.45
CA TYR A 253 14.85 -40.93 13.99
C TYR A 253 13.58 -41.71 13.64
N ASN A 254 12.70 -41.09 12.90
CA ASN A 254 11.46 -41.71 12.45
C ASN A 254 11.75 -42.54 11.19
N LEU A 255 11.66 -43.86 11.29
CA LEU A 255 11.94 -44.76 10.17
C LEU A 255 10.72 -44.92 9.21
N LEU A 256 9.51 -44.77 9.74
CA LEU A 256 8.28 -44.92 8.96
C LEU A 256 7.13 -44.18 9.64
N ASN A 257 6.55 -43.21 8.92
CA ASN A 257 5.40 -42.42 9.38
C ASN A 257 4.19 -42.61 8.43
N GLY A 258 3.98 -43.81 7.93
CA GLY A 258 2.84 -44.14 7.06
C GLY A 258 2.73 -43.30 5.76
N GLY A 259 3.85 -42.69 5.33
CA GLY A 259 3.89 -41.80 4.14
C GLY A 259 3.53 -40.33 4.42
N ALA A 260 3.19 -39.97 5.66
CA ALA A 260 2.74 -38.62 6.00
C ALA A 260 3.80 -37.54 5.71
N ASP A 261 5.08 -37.83 5.99
CA ASP A 261 6.18 -36.87 5.78
C ASP A 261 6.40 -36.61 4.30
N MET A 262 6.30 -37.64 3.44
CA MET A 262 6.40 -37.52 2.00
C MET A 262 5.23 -36.70 1.41
N ALA A 263 4.01 -37.02 1.82
CA ALA A 263 2.82 -36.26 1.42
C ALA A 263 2.88 -34.77 1.87
N ARG A 264 3.50 -34.52 3.03
CA ARG A 264 3.72 -33.15 3.52
C ARG A 264 4.70 -32.37 2.65
N VAL A 265 5.81 -32.98 2.25
CA VAL A 265 6.77 -32.33 1.33
C VAL A 265 6.10 -32.06 -0.01
N GLU A 266 5.42 -33.05 -0.60
CA GLU A 266 4.72 -32.88 -1.87
C GLU A 266 3.65 -31.75 -1.81
N GLN A 267 2.90 -31.68 -0.71
CA GLN A 267 1.96 -30.57 -0.47
C GLN A 267 2.66 -29.21 -0.53
N ILE A 268 3.83 -29.06 0.11
CA ILE A 268 4.54 -27.79 0.18
C ILE A 268 5.20 -27.46 -1.15
N GLU A 269 5.69 -28.43 -1.89
CA GLU A 269 6.18 -28.26 -3.26
C GLU A 269 5.09 -27.64 -4.16
N HIS A 270 3.86 -28.16 -4.09
CA HIS A 270 2.74 -27.56 -4.83
C HIS A 270 2.40 -26.13 -4.37
N LEU A 271 2.52 -25.82 -3.07
CA LEU A 271 2.37 -24.45 -2.58
C LEU A 271 3.48 -23.52 -3.09
N SER A 272 4.71 -24.01 -3.19
CA SER A 272 5.83 -23.26 -3.77
C SER A 272 5.61 -22.97 -5.26
N GLU A 273 5.11 -23.94 -6.04
CA GLU A 273 4.71 -23.69 -7.43
C GLU A 273 3.57 -22.67 -7.54
N GLN A 274 2.61 -22.68 -6.63
CA GLN A 274 1.58 -21.65 -6.56
C GLN A 274 2.20 -20.24 -6.35
N GLN A 275 3.22 -20.10 -5.49
CA GLN A 275 3.89 -18.80 -5.28
C GLN A 275 4.59 -18.32 -6.55
N LYS A 276 5.17 -19.19 -7.37
CA LYS A 276 5.74 -18.82 -8.68
C LYS A 276 4.69 -18.22 -9.61
N GLU A 277 3.48 -18.78 -9.63
CA GLU A 277 2.40 -18.23 -10.45
C GLU A 277 1.90 -16.87 -9.91
N LEU A 278 1.95 -16.65 -8.59
CA LEU A 278 1.65 -15.34 -8.01
C LEU A 278 2.70 -14.28 -8.40
N ILE A 279 3.99 -14.64 -8.49
CA ILE A 279 5.03 -13.76 -9.04
C ILE A 279 4.73 -13.41 -10.50
N ASN A 280 4.36 -14.39 -11.33
CA ASN A 280 4.01 -14.15 -12.73
C ASN A 280 2.77 -13.26 -12.86
N ARG A 281 1.80 -13.42 -11.97
CA ARG A 281 0.64 -12.54 -11.89
C ARG A 281 1.04 -11.11 -11.51
N ALA A 282 1.85 -10.91 -10.46
CA ALA A 282 2.33 -9.61 -10.04
C ALA A 282 3.08 -8.88 -11.17
N LYS A 283 3.94 -9.59 -11.93
CA LYS A 283 4.61 -9.01 -13.10
C LYS A 283 3.62 -8.51 -14.15
N ARG A 284 2.55 -9.25 -14.43
CA ARG A 284 1.54 -8.83 -15.42
C ARG A 284 0.73 -7.63 -14.91
N GLU A 285 0.36 -7.60 -13.64
CA GLU A 285 -0.36 -6.49 -13.01
C GLU A 285 0.48 -5.20 -13.03
N ILE A 286 1.75 -5.29 -12.63
CA ILE A 286 2.70 -4.16 -12.66
C ILE A 286 2.88 -3.64 -14.10
N ALA A 287 3.11 -4.54 -15.07
CA ALA A 287 3.27 -4.13 -16.47
C ALA A 287 2.01 -3.45 -17.03
N LEU A 288 0.83 -3.90 -16.62
CA LEU A 288 -0.44 -3.27 -16.99
C LEU A 288 -0.53 -1.86 -16.39
N GLU A 289 -0.25 -1.71 -15.10
CA GLU A 289 -0.34 -0.43 -14.40
C GLU A 289 0.63 0.60 -14.97
N VAL A 290 1.89 0.21 -15.20
CA VAL A 290 2.89 1.08 -15.87
C VAL A 290 2.42 1.51 -17.26
N ARG A 291 1.85 0.60 -18.06
CA ARG A 291 1.34 0.93 -19.40
C ARG A 291 0.16 1.90 -19.35
N LEU A 292 -0.76 1.73 -18.40
CA LEU A 292 -1.89 2.62 -18.23
C LEU A 292 -1.45 4.02 -17.81
N ALA A 293 -0.53 4.13 -16.84
CA ALA A 293 0.03 5.40 -16.40
C ALA A 293 0.81 6.10 -17.52
N TRP A 294 1.63 5.35 -18.27
CA TRP A 294 2.35 5.85 -19.44
C TRP A 294 1.41 6.40 -20.50
N ASN A 295 0.39 5.63 -20.88
CA ASN A 295 -0.58 6.07 -21.89
C ASN A 295 -1.36 7.32 -21.44
N ALA A 296 -1.70 7.42 -20.15
CA ALA A 296 -2.36 8.60 -19.59
C ALA A 296 -1.46 9.84 -19.73
N LEU A 297 -0.18 9.72 -19.37
CA LEU A 297 0.81 10.79 -19.48
C LEU A 297 1.03 11.20 -20.94
N GLU A 298 1.24 10.25 -21.83
CA GLU A 298 1.44 10.49 -23.26
C GLU A 298 0.22 11.18 -23.90
N ASN A 299 -0.98 10.69 -23.58
CA ASN A 299 -2.23 11.30 -24.07
C ASN A 299 -2.38 12.76 -23.60
N ALA A 300 -2.14 13.02 -22.31
CA ALA A 300 -2.20 14.38 -21.75
C ALA A 300 -1.16 15.31 -22.41
N ASN A 301 0.09 14.84 -22.56
CA ASN A 301 1.15 15.60 -23.24
C ASN A 301 0.80 15.94 -24.69
N ASN A 302 0.15 15.04 -25.42
CA ASN A 302 -0.26 15.25 -26.81
C ASN A 302 -1.47 16.21 -26.94
N ARG A 303 -2.37 16.22 -25.95
CA ARG A 303 -3.58 17.08 -25.96
C ARG A 303 -3.31 18.52 -25.53
N LEU A 304 -2.48 18.71 -24.50
CA LEU A 304 -2.26 20.03 -23.88
C LEU A 304 -1.88 21.16 -24.85
N PRO A 305 -0.96 20.98 -25.82
CA PRO A 305 -0.62 22.06 -26.75
C PRO A 305 -1.80 22.53 -27.58
N GLY A 306 -2.64 21.60 -28.06
CA GLY A 306 -3.86 21.91 -28.81
C GLY A 306 -4.91 22.63 -27.96
N LEU A 307 -5.10 22.19 -26.72
CA LEU A 307 -6.03 22.81 -25.78
C LEU A 307 -5.59 24.24 -25.41
N LYS A 308 -4.29 24.44 -25.15
CA LYS A 308 -3.73 25.76 -24.90
C LYS A 308 -4.00 26.72 -26.07
N GLN A 309 -3.74 26.27 -27.30
CA GLN A 309 -4.03 27.05 -28.50
C GLN A 309 -5.52 27.36 -28.63
N ARG A 310 -6.40 26.40 -28.25
CA ARG A 310 -7.86 26.62 -28.26
C ARG A 310 -8.26 27.72 -27.28
N VAL A 311 -7.73 27.72 -26.05
CA VAL A 311 -7.98 28.77 -25.05
C VAL A 311 -7.55 30.13 -25.58
N GLU A 312 -6.31 30.26 -26.10
CA GLU A 312 -5.78 31.51 -26.65
C GLU A 312 -6.63 32.03 -27.85
N ALA A 313 -7.12 31.13 -28.71
CA ALA A 313 -7.95 31.48 -29.83
C ALA A 313 -9.36 31.91 -29.37
N ALA A 314 -9.96 31.21 -28.41
CA ALA A 314 -11.26 31.54 -27.84
C ALA A 314 -11.24 32.91 -27.16
N GLU A 315 -10.18 33.22 -26.39
CA GLU A 315 -9.99 34.50 -25.73
C GLU A 315 -9.92 35.65 -26.73
N LYS A 316 -9.10 35.55 -27.78
CA LYS A 316 -9.00 36.54 -28.86
C LYS A 316 -10.31 36.70 -29.59
N THR A 317 -11.04 35.61 -29.84
CA THR A 317 -12.36 35.66 -30.52
C THR A 317 -13.37 36.38 -29.64
N ARG A 318 -13.42 36.08 -28.34
CA ARG A 318 -14.30 36.72 -27.37
C ARG A 318 -14.04 38.24 -27.32
N GLU A 319 -12.76 38.66 -27.24
CA GLU A 319 -12.37 40.09 -27.24
C GLU A 319 -12.79 40.80 -28.51
N ALA A 320 -12.57 40.18 -29.67
CA ALA A 320 -12.98 40.71 -30.96
C ALA A 320 -14.52 40.84 -31.06
N TYR A 321 -15.27 39.82 -30.63
CA TYR A 321 -16.74 39.84 -30.65
C TYR A 321 -17.32 40.83 -29.66
N ALA A 322 -16.75 40.97 -28.48
CA ALA A 322 -17.14 42.00 -27.51
C ALA A 322 -16.95 43.42 -28.08
N SER A 323 -15.87 43.67 -28.84
CA SER A 323 -15.61 44.95 -29.51
C SER A 323 -16.58 45.21 -30.66
N GLN A 324 -16.88 44.22 -31.51
CA GLN A 324 -17.83 44.30 -32.60
C GLN A 324 -19.29 44.48 -32.13
N PHE A 325 -19.65 43.82 -31.02
CA PHE A 325 -20.96 43.94 -30.37
C PHE A 325 -21.20 45.39 -29.88
N ARG A 326 -20.18 46.04 -29.30
CA ARG A 326 -20.29 47.42 -28.84
C ARG A 326 -20.66 48.39 -29.96
N VAL A 327 -20.16 48.16 -31.18
CA VAL A 327 -20.44 49.00 -32.35
C VAL A 327 -21.61 48.48 -33.22
N GLY A 328 -22.34 47.45 -32.74
CA GLY A 328 -23.54 46.91 -33.39
C GLY A 328 -23.27 45.99 -34.59
N GLN A 329 -22.04 45.51 -34.79
CA GLN A 329 -21.65 44.60 -35.88
C GLN A 329 -21.83 43.12 -35.56
N ARG A 330 -22.16 42.79 -34.32
CA ARG A 330 -22.42 41.41 -33.85
C ARG A 330 -23.69 41.37 -33.00
N THR A 331 -24.29 40.18 -32.94
CA THR A 331 -25.48 39.93 -32.12
C THR A 331 -25.09 39.59 -30.66
N LEU A 332 -26.06 39.73 -29.75
CA LEU A 332 -25.90 39.28 -28.37
C LEU A 332 -25.60 37.78 -28.30
N VAL A 333 -26.26 36.98 -29.14
CA VAL A 333 -26.09 35.53 -29.18
C VAL A 333 -24.64 35.16 -29.49
N ASP A 334 -24.05 35.80 -30.51
CA ASP A 334 -22.65 35.59 -30.90
C ASP A 334 -21.70 35.86 -29.72
N LEU A 335 -21.95 36.95 -28.95
CA LEU A 335 -21.12 37.29 -27.79
C LEU A 335 -21.27 36.26 -26.63
N LEU A 336 -22.51 35.87 -26.30
CA LEU A 336 -22.78 34.91 -25.26
C LEU A 336 -22.23 33.52 -25.60
N ASP A 337 -22.24 33.13 -26.86
CA ASP A 337 -21.67 31.85 -27.31
C ASP A 337 -20.13 31.84 -27.20
N THR A 338 -19.46 32.98 -27.49
CA THR A 338 -18.00 33.07 -27.29
C THR A 338 -17.58 33.04 -25.82
N GLU A 339 -18.39 33.58 -24.87
CA GLU A 339 -18.15 33.45 -23.43
C GLU A 339 -18.24 31.99 -22.99
N ASN A 340 -19.22 31.23 -23.49
CA ASN A 340 -19.34 29.80 -23.21
C ASN A 340 -18.20 28.98 -23.83
N GLU A 341 -17.78 29.32 -25.07
CA GLU A 341 -16.66 28.64 -25.72
C GLU A 341 -15.35 28.86 -24.94
N LEU A 342 -15.09 30.09 -24.48
CA LEU A 342 -13.92 30.40 -23.67
C LEU A 342 -13.92 29.62 -22.32
N LEU A 343 -15.08 29.63 -21.63
CA LEU A 343 -15.23 28.88 -20.40
C LEU A 343 -14.98 27.37 -20.60
N SER A 344 -15.60 26.80 -21.65
CA SER A 344 -15.45 25.36 -21.96
C SER A 344 -14.01 25.01 -22.34
N ALA A 345 -13.32 25.86 -23.11
CA ALA A 345 -11.93 25.67 -23.46
C ALA A 345 -11.01 25.76 -22.23
N GLY A 346 -11.27 26.70 -21.33
CA GLY A 346 -10.55 26.85 -20.08
C GLY A 346 -10.71 25.66 -19.15
N ILE A 347 -11.95 25.18 -18.98
CA ILE A 347 -12.24 23.98 -18.18
C ILE A 347 -11.47 22.76 -18.71
N GLU A 348 -11.59 22.48 -20.02
CA GLU A 348 -10.93 21.31 -20.62
C GLU A 348 -9.39 21.39 -20.53
N TYR A 349 -8.82 22.56 -20.70
CA TYR A 349 -7.38 22.77 -20.51
C TYR A 349 -6.95 22.51 -19.07
N THR A 350 -7.67 23.07 -18.10
CA THR A 350 -7.37 22.90 -16.66
C THR A 350 -7.49 21.44 -16.24
N GLU A 351 -8.53 20.73 -16.67
CA GLU A 351 -8.70 19.30 -16.37
C GLU A 351 -7.51 18.49 -16.89
N VAL A 352 -7.17 18.62 -18.18
CA VAL A 352 -6.07 17.86 -18.78
C VAL A 352 -4.70 18.27 -18.21
N TYR A 353 -4.52 19.51 -17.78
CA TYR A 353 -3.31 19.96 -17.11
C TYR A 353 -3.08 19.23 -15.78
N TYR A 354 -4.10 19.14 -14.94
CA TYR A 354 -4.00 18.39 -13.68
C TYR A 354 -3.96 16.88 -13.88
N ASP A 355 -4.65 16.35 -14.89
CA ASP A 355 -4.56 14.93 -15.29
C ASP A 355 -3.13 14.56 -15.70
N ARG A 356 -2.41 15.46 -16.40
CA ARG A 356 -1.00 15.27 -16.76
C ARG A 356 -0.11 15.20 -15.52
N ILE A 357 -0.26 16.13 -14.58
CA ILE A 357 0.53 16.14 -13.33
C ILE A 357 0.27 14.84 -12.55
N TYR A 358 -0.99 14.47 -12.39
CA TYR A 358 -1.36 13.21 -11.72
C TYR A 358 -0.75 11.99 -12.43
N ALA A 359 -0.80 11.93 -13.77
CA ALA A 359 -0.24 10.82 -14.54
C ALA A 359 1.28 10.67 -14.35
N CYS A 360 2.03 11.77 -14.14
CA CYS A 360 3.45 11.71 -13.78
C CYS A 360 3.67 11.00 -12.44
N TYR A 361 2.93 11.38 -11.40
CA TYR A 361 3.03 10.74 -10.09
C TYR A 361 2.55 9.29 -10.11
N TRP A 362 1.47 9.01 -10.86
CA TRP A 362 0.99 7.66 -11.06
C TRP A 362 2.04 6.77 -11.74
N LEU A 363 2.74 7.29 -12.75
CA LEU A 363 3.84 6.57 -13.39
C LEU A 363 4.97 6.27 -12.40
N MET A 364 5.35 7.23 -11.53
CA MET A 364 6.36 6.99 -10.50
C MET A 364 5.93 5.90 -9.51
N GLN A 365 4.67 5.95 -9.05
CA GLN A 365 4.10 4.94 -8.15
C GLN A 365 4.05 3.57 -8.82
N SER A 366 3.61 3.47 -10.08
CA SER A 366 3.54 2.21 -10.83
C SER A 366 4.93 1.57 -11.08
N MET A 367 5.99 2.37 -10.98
CA MET A 367 7.38 1.89 -10.99
C MET A 367 7.91 1.57 -9.57
N GLY A 368 7.17 1.90 -8.50
CA GLY A 368 7.62 1.78 -7.11
C GLY A 368 8.69 2.82 -6.73
N LYS A 369 8.61 4.03 -7.30
CA LYS A 369 9.58 5.11 -7.11
C LYS A 369 8.98 6.41 -6.56
N LEU A 370 7.71 6.44 -6.21
CA LEU A 370 7.07 7.67 -5.79
C LEU A 370 7.67 8.21 -4.49
N LEU A 371 7.86 7.37 -3.48
CA LEU A 371 8.46 7.77 -2.20
C LEU A 371 9.88 8.31 -2.39
N GLU A 372 10.71 7.63 -3.19
CA GLU A 372 12.07 8.07 -3.53
C GLU A 372 12.04 9.42 -4.26
N THR A 373 11.15 9.57 -5.24
CA THR A 373 10.99 10.79 -6.05
C THR A 373 10.59 11.99 -5.19
N MET A 374 9.74 11.76 -4.18
CA MET A 374 9.27 12.76 -3.22
C MET A 374 10.20 12.95 -2.02
N ALA A 375 11.33 12.21 -1.94
CA ALA A 375 12.24 12.19 -0.81
C ALA A 375 11.54 11.92 0.54
N ILE A 376 10.55 11.02 0.52
CA ILE A 376 9.83 10.57 1.71
C ILE A 376 10.62 9.42 2.35
N GLU A 377 10.99 9.59 3.62
CA GLU A 377 11.68 8.55 4.39
C GLU A 377 10.77 7.32 4.56
N GLN A 378 11.34 6.14 4.37
CA GLN A 378 10.63 4.89 4.60
C GLN A 378 10.40 4.71 6.11
N ARG A 379 9.25 4.14 6.46
CA ARG A 379 8.95 3.78 7.85
C ARG A 379 9.88 2.64 8.33
N GLU A 380 10.17 2.62 9.62
CA GLU A 380 10.98 1.56 10.24
C GLU A 380 10.43 0.16 9.93
N GLU A 381 9.11 0.01 9.87
CA GLU A 381 8.44 -1.27 9.55
C GLU A 381 8.66 -1.72 8.09
N ALA A 382 9.04 -0.80 7.20
CA ALA A 382 9.37 -1.10 5.81
C ALA A 382 10.83 -1.54 5.64
N ILE A 383 11.68 -1.38 6.67
CA ILE A 383 13.09 -1.78 6.64
C ILE A 383 13.15 -3.31 6.68
N THR A 384 13.70 -3.91 5.62
CA THR A 384 13.84 -5.36 5.52
C THR A 384 15.02 -5.88 6.36
N VAL A 385 15.01 -7.16 6.69
CA VAL A 385 16.10 -7.80 7.46
C VAL A 385 17.45 -7.65 6.73
N ALA A 386 17.46 -7.74 5.41
CA ALA A 386 18.66 -7.56 4.60
C ALA A 386 19.26 -6.15 4.73
N ASN A 387 18.43 -5.11 4.86
CA ASN A 387 18.89 -3.74 5.07
C ASN A 387 19.41 -3.52 6.49
N GLN A 388 18.82 -4.16 7.50
CA GLN A 388 19.28 -4.07 8.89
C GLN A 388 20.66 -4.71 9.10
N GLU A 389 20.99 -5.78 8.37
CA GLU A 389 22.30 -6.42 8.44
C GLU A 389 23.39 -5.59 7.74
N ALA A 390 23.05 -4.85 6.67
CA ALA A 390 23.97 -3.97 5.96
C ALA A 390 24.34 -2.71 6.78
N ASP A 391 23.43 -2.19 7.60
CA ASP A 391 23.67 -1.02 8.47
C ASP A 391 24.48 -1.36 9.74
N THR A 392 24.70 -2.64 10.03
CA THR A 392 25.42 -3.11 11.22
C THR A 392 26.85 -3.62 10.93
N GLU A 393 27.27 -3.70 9.67
CA GLU A 393 28.64 -3.94 9.23
C GLU A 393 29.38 -2.62 8.89
#